data_4e8eef479f1606d75ce95db1c6ef5a76
#
_entry.id   4e8eef479f1606d75ce95db1c6ef5a76
#
_cell.length_a   1.000
_cell.length_b   1.000
_cell.length_c   1.000
_cell.angle_alpha   90.00
_cell.angle_beta   90.00
_cell.angle_gamma   90.00
#
_symmetry.space_group_name_H-M   'P 1'
#
loop_
_entity.id
_entity.type
_entity.pdbx_description
1 polymer ?
#
loop_
_entity_poly.entity_id
_entity_poly.type
_entity_poly.pdbx_seq_one_letter_code
_entity_poly.pdbx_strand_id
1 'polypeptide(L)'
;MLTIDLTLLERVADIAKRAGAQILTVYKTDFEVETKGDNSPVTQADQLAEALITQAIQSEISADIPIVGEEAVEAEGLKQPNGPLFWLVDPLDGTKEFVKRSGEFTVNIALIENGRPVLGVVHLP
;
A
#
# COMPACT_ATOMS: atom_id res chain seq x y z
N MET A 1 4.09 -19.81 -11.60
CA MET A 1 5.17 -18.85 -11.36
C MET A 1 4.76 -17.46 -11.85
N LEU A 2 5.03 -16.44 -11.07
CA LEU A 2 4.67 -15.07 -11.45
C LEU A 2 5.61 -14.55 -12.54
N THR A 3 5.03 -14.06 -13.63
CA THR A 3 5.78 -13.41 -14.71
C THR A 3 5.82 -11.91 -14.47
N ILE A 4 7.01 -11.35 -14.38
CA ILE A 4 7.21 -9.91 -14.14
C ILE A 4 7.32 -9.23 -15.50
N ASP A 5 6.19 -8.67 -15.97
CA ASP A 5 6.07 -8.06 -17.30
C ASP A 5 5.13 -6.85 -17.25
N LEU A 6 4.88 -6.27 -18.41
CA LEU A 6 4.01 -5.10 -18.54
C LEU A 6 2.57 -5.40 -18.10
N THR A 7 2.08 -6.61 -18.36
CA THR A 7 0.73 -7.02 -17.93
C THR A 7 0.62 -6.99 -16.41
N LEU A 8 1.64 -7.49 -15.70
CA LEU A 8 1.67 -7.45 -14.25
C LEU A 8 1.69 -6.00 -13.75
N LEU A 9 2.51 -5.16 -14.37
CA LEU A 9 2.58 -3.74 -14.02
C LEU A 9 1.21 -3.07 -14.16
N GLU A 10 0.49 -3.34 -15.24
CA GLU A 10 -0.85 -2.78 -15.46
C GLU A 10 -1.84 -3.25 -14.41
N ARG A 11 -1.77 -4.50 -13.99
CA ARG A 11 -2.63 -5.04 -12.92
C ARG A 11 -2.36 -4.37 -11.59
N VAL A 12 -1.08 -4.19 -11.25
CA VAL A 12 -0.69 -3.51 -10.01
C VAL A 12 -1.10 -2.04 -10.04
N ALA A 13 -0.94 -1.38 -11.19
CA ALA A 13 -1.38 -0.01 -11.36
C ALA A 13 -2.89 0.14 -11.17
N ASP A 14 -3.67 -0.81 -11.68
CA ASP A 14 -5.12 -0.82 -11.48
C ASP A 14 -5.49 -0.95 -9.99
N ILE A 15 -4.79 -1.82 -9.27
CA ILE A 15 -4.99 -1.98 -7.82
C ILE A 15 -4.68 -0.67 -7.09
N ALA A 16 -3.58 -0.01 -7.44
CA ALA A 16 -3.22 1.28 -6.86
C ALA A 16 -4.29 2.34 -7.11
N LYS A 17 -4.84 2.38 -8.31
CA LYS A 17 -5.93 3.30 -8.66
C LYS A 17 -7.18 3.05 -7.84
N ARG A 18 -7.55 1.78 -7.63
CA ARG A 18 -8.71 1.42 -6.81
C ARG A 18 -8.51 1.83 -5.36
N ALA A 19 -7.31 1.61 -4.82
CA ALA A 19 -6.97 2.05 -3.48
C ALA A 19 -7.02 3.57 -3.38
N GLY A 20 -6.49 4.27 -4.37
CA GLY A 20 -6.53 5.72 -4.44
C GLY A 20 -7.95 6.28 -4.45
N ALA A 21 -8.86 5.65 -5.19
CA ALA A 21 -10.27 6.04 -5.21
C ALA A 21 -10.91 5.89 -3.83
N GLN A 22 -10.59 4.81 -3.11
CA GLN A 22 -11.08 4.61 -1.75
C GLN A 22 -10.54 5.65 -0.79
N ILE A 23 -9.25 6.00 -0.90
CA ILE A 23 -8.64 7.06 -0.10
C ILE A 23 -9.35 8.39 -0.34
N LEU A 24 -9.65 8.73 -1.59
CA LEU A 24 -10.36 9.96 -1.92
C LEU A 24 -11.76 9.99 -1.33
N THR A 25 -12.43 8.85 -1.21
CA THR A 25 -13.73 8.77 -0.56
C THR A 25 -13.64 9.19 0.91
N VAL A 26 -12.61 8.72 1.63
CA VAL A 26 -12.36 9.13 3.01
C VAL A 26 -11.93 10.60 3.06
N TYR A 27 -11.10 11.04 2.11
CA TYR A 27 -10.57 12.42 2.04
C TYR A 27 -11.68 13.47 1.97
N LYS A 28 -12.81 13.13 1.36
CA LYS A 28 -13.96 14.04 1.21
C LYS A 28 -14.86 14.09 2.43
N THR A 29 -14.56 13.31 3.48
CA THR A 29 -15.36 13.27 4.70
C THR A 29 -14.59 13.91 5.86
N ASP A 30 -15.29 14.12 6.99
CA ASP A 30 -14.65 14.48 8.25
C ASP A 30 -14.17 13.18 8.89
N PHE A 31 -12.93 12.83 8.65
CA PHE A 31 -12.36 11.60 9.18
C PHE A 31 -11.67 11.81 10.53
N GLU A 32 -11.67 10.75 11.33
CA GLU A 32 -10.97 10.74 12.60
C GLU A 32 -9.50 10.44 12.40
N VAL A 33 -8.65 11.08 13.20
CA VAL A 33 -7.21 10.88 13.17
C VAL A 33 -6.77 10.24 14.48
N GLU A 34 -6.12 9.09 14.38
CA GLU A 34 -5.51 8.42 15.53
C GLU A 34 -4.00 8.68 15.50
N THR A 35 -3.33 8.41 16.61
CA THR A 35 -1.88 8.56 16.72
C THR A 35 -1.24 7.19 16.83
N LYS A 36 -0.25 6.92 15.97
CA LYS A 36 0.58 5.72 16.06
C LYS A 36 1.47 5.79 17.29
N GLY A 37 2.07 4.65 17.68
CA GLY A 37 3.00 4.58 18.79
C GLY A 37 4.22 5.50 18.68
N ASP A 38 4.58 5.90 17.47
CA ASP A 38 5.67 6.85 17.20
C ASP A 38 5.18 8.30 17.08
N ASN A 39 3.94 8.58 17.46
CA ASN A 39 3.26 9.87 17.36
C ASN A 39 2.93 10.31 15.92
N SER A 40 3.05 9.42 14.94
CA SER A 40 2.62 9.70 13.58
C SER A 40 1.11 9.53 13.47
N PRO A 41 0.40 10.37 12.69
CA PRO A 41 -1.03 10.21 12.52
C PRO A 41 -1.39 8.96 11.72
N VAL A 42 -2.48 8.31 12.10
CA VAL A 42 -3.08 7.17 11.38
C VAL A 42 -4.50 7.55 11.05
N THR A 43 -4.92 7.28 9.83
CA THR A 43 -6.30 7.50 9.41
C THR A 43 -6.94 6.17 9.00
N GLN A 44 -8.28 6.16 8.96
CA GLN A 44 -9.02 5.03 8.43
C GLN A 44 -8.61 4.75 6.98
N ALA A 45 -8.22 5.77 6.23
CA ALA A 45 -7.77 5.62 4.85
C ALA A 45 -6.56 4.70 4.71
N ASP A 46 -5.58 4.80 5.63
CA ASP A 46 -4.39 3.93 5.62
C ASP A 46 -4.79 2.47 5.72
N GLN A 47 -5.65 2.16 6.68
CA GLN A 47 -6.08 0.80 6.98
C GLN A 47 -6.92 0.20 5.86
N LEU A 48 -7.88 0.97 5.35
CA LEU A 48 -8.75 0.52 4.28
C LEU A 48 -7.99 0.29 2.98
N ALA A 49 -7.06 1.18 2.65
CA ALA A 49 -6.27 1.06 1.44
C ALA A 49 -5.32 -0.15 1.50
N GLU A 50 -4.67 -0.38 2.65
CA GLU A 50 -3.81 -1.57 2.79
C GLU A 50 -4.62 -2.85 2.67
N ALA A 51 -5.80 -2.92 3.29
CA ALA A 51 -6.67 -4.09 3.20
C ALA A 51 -7.10 -4.36 1.75
N LEU A 52 -7.48 -3.32 1.01
CA LEU A 52 -7.87 -3.44 -0.38
C LEU A 52 -6.72 -3.96 -1.24
N ILE A 53 -5.52 -3.38 -1.10
CA ILE A 53 -4.34 -3.76 -1.88
C ILE A 53 -3.96 -5.21 -1.58
N THR A 54 -3.89 -5.58 -0.30
CA THR A 54 -3.55 -6.93 0.13
C THR A 54 -4.52 -7.96 -0.43
N GLN A 55 -5.82 -7.72 -0.30
CA GLN A 55 -6.84 -8.62 -0.81
C GLN A 55 -6.79 -8.74 -2.33
N ALA A 56 -6.62 -7.64 -3.02
CA ALA A 56 -6.59 -7.64 -4.48
C ALA A 56 -5.36 -8.40 -5.01
N ILE A 57 -4.18 -8.18 -4.42
CA ILE A 57 -2.98 -8.91 -4.81
C ILE A 57 -3.16 -10.41 -4.60
N GLN A 58 -3.67 -10.81 -3.44
CA GLN A 58 -3.85 -12.22 -3.10
C GLN A 58 -4.88 -12.92 -3.98
N SER A 59 -5.96 -12.23 -4.34
CA SER A 59 -7.05 -12.85 -5.11
C SER A 59 -6.85 -12.71 -6.63
N GLU A 60 -6.16 -11.69 -7.11
CA GLU A 60 -6.08 -11.39 -8.54
C GLU A 60 -4.70 -11.66 -9.13
N ILE A 61 -3.65 -11.68 -8.33
CA ILE A 61 -2.28 -11.89 -8.80
C ILE A 61 -1.69 -13.17 -8.27
N SER A 62 -1.40 -13.24 -6.97
CA SER A 62 -0.84 -14.43 -6.34
C SER A 62 -1.06 -14.40 -4.82
N ALA A 63 -1.50 -15.52 -4.28
CA ALA A 63 -1.66 -15.69 -2.83
C ALA A 63 -0.37 -16.18 -2.16
N ASP A 64 0.65 -16.57 -2.94
CA ASP A 64 1.84 -17.24 -2.42
C ASP A 64 2.99 -16.28 -2.10
N ILE A 65 2.95 -15.05 -2.59
CA ILE A 65 4.02 -14.08 -2.40
C ILE A 65 3.71 -13.26 -1.15
N PRO A 66 4.65 -13.19 -0.17
CA PRO A 66 4.44 -12.41 1.04
C PRO A 66 4.21 -10.93 0.74
N ILE A 67 3.40 -10.28 1.56
CA ILE A 67 3.11 -8.85 1.47
C ILE A 67 3.58 -8.19 2.76
N VAL A 68 4.45 -7.19 2.63
CA VAL A 68 4.91 -6.37 3.75
C VAL A 68 4.24 -5.01 3.63
N GLY A 69 3.29 -4.73 4.51
CA GLY A 69 2.57 -3.48 4.52
C GLY A 69 2.96 -2.62 5.70
N GLU A 70 2.92 -1.30 5.54
CA GLU A 70 3.28 -0.37 6.60
C GLU A 70 2.42 -0.56 7.85
N GLU A 71 1.10 -0.69 7.66
CA GLU A 71 0.19 -0.82 8.79
C GLU A 71 0.38 -2.15 9.52
N ALA A 72 0.68 -3.23 8.80
CA ALA A 72 0.99 -4.53 9.41
C ALA A 72 2.29 -4.47 10.19
N VAL A 73 3.30 -3.77 9.68
CA VAL A 73 4.57 -3.58 10.39
C VAL A 73 4.36 -2.80 11.68
N GLU A 74 3.54 -1.76 11.65
CA GLU A 74 3.22 -0.97 12.85
C GLU A 74 2.49 -1.80 13.91
N ALA A 75 1.57 -2.68 13.48
CA ALA A 75 0.76 -3.47 14.40
C ALA A 75 1.51 -4.69 14.96
N GLU A 76 2.32 -5.35 14.15
CA GLU A 76 2.93 -6.64 14.47
C GLU A 76 4.45 -6.59 14.61
N GLY A 77 5.07 -5.47 14.28
CA GLY A 77 6.51 -5.33 14.23
C GLY A 77 7.09 -5.79 12.90
N LEU A 78 8.33 -5.43 12.65
CA LEU A 78 9.01 -5.78 11.40
C LEU A 78 9.33 -7.27 11.38
N LYS A 79 8.81 -7.98 10.38
CA LYS A 79 9.11 -9.39 10.15
C LYS A 79 9.81 -9.55 8.81
N GLN A 80 10.89 -10.32 8.80
CA GLN A 80 11.58 -10.65 7.56
C GLN A 80 10.71 -11.61 6.75
N PRO A 81 10.41 -11.30 5.47
CA PRO A 81 9.67 -12.23 4.65
C PRO A 81 10.50 -13.49 4.35
N ASN A 82 9.81 -14.63 4.26
CA ASN A 82 10.45 -15.88 3.87
C ASN A 82 10.59 -15.92 2.34
N GLY A 83 11.81 -15.98 1.86
CA GLY A 83 12.10 -16.08 0.43
C GLY A 83 12.54 -14.76 -0.18
N PRO A 84 13.00 -14.82 -1.45
CA PRO A 84 13.60 -13.66 -2.12
C PRO A 84 12.60 -12.68 -2.72
N LEU A 85 11.31 -13.04 -2.79
CA LEU A 85 10.29 -12.28 -3.50
C LEU A 85 9.18 -11.86 -2.52
N PHE A 86 8.91 -10.56 -2.45
CA PHE A 86 7.81 -10.05 -1.63
C PHE A 86 7.29 -8.71 -2.16
N TRP A 87 6.04 -8.40 -1.81
CA TRP A 87 5.44 -7.09 -2.07
C TRP A 87 5.73 -6.14 -0.91
N LEU A 88 6.06 -4.91 -1.25
CA LEU A 88 6.19 -3.83 -0.27
C LEU A 88 5.10 -2.81 -0.57
N VAL A 89 4.23 -2.56 0.41
CA VAL A 89 3.06 -1.70 0.24
C VAL A 89 3.08 -0.55 1.23
N ASP A 90 3.08 0.67 0.71
CA ASP A 90 2.81 1.87 1.48
C ASP A 90 1.52 2.48 0.93
N PRO A 91 0.37 2.18 1.56
CA PRO A 91 -0.93 2.50 0.98
C PRO A 91 -1.25 3.99 1.00
N LEU A 92 -0.59 4.76 1.85
CA LEU A 92 -0.79 6.21 1.94
C LEU A 92 0.51 6.85 2.43
N ASP A 93 1.38 7.15 1.47
CA ASP A 93 2.60 7.90 1.73
C ASP A 93 2.24 9.39 1.75
N GLY A 94 2.63 10.06 2.83
CA GLY A 94 2.23 11.45 3.04
C GLY A 94 0.99 11.56 3.92
N THR A 95 0.88 10.74 4.98
CA THR A 95 -0.26 10.77 5.90
C THR A 95 -0.46 12.17 6.50
N LYS A 96 0.62 12.87 6.83
CA LYS A 96 0.53 14.23 7.36
C LYS A 96 -0.09 15.20 6.35
N GLU A 97 0.28 15.08 5.10
CA GLU A 97 -0.26 15.89 4.01
C GLU A 97 -1.73 15.55 3.77
N PHE A 98 -2.10 14.27 3.89
CA PHE A 98 -3.50 13.84 3.81
C PHE A 98 -4.32 14.47 4.94
N VAL A 99 -3.84 14.41 6.18
CA VAL A 99 -4.53 15.00 7.35
C VAL A 99 -4.70 16.50 7.17
N LYS A 100 -3.70 17.18 6.62
CA LYS A 100 -3.75 18.63 6.36
C LYS A 100 -4.54 18.98 5.10
N ARG A 101 -4.98 17.99 4.34
CA ARG A 101 -5.74 18.17 3.09
C ARG A 101 -4.97 18.96 2.03
N SER A 102 -3.64 18.79 1.97
CA SER A 102 -2.81 19.45 0.96
C SER A 102 -2.85 18.77 -0.40
N GLY A 103 -3.34 17.52 -0.46
CA GLY A 103 -3.38 16.74 -1.70
C GLY A 103 -2.04 16.10 -2.09
N GLU A 104 -1.02 16.23 -1.28
CA GLU A 104 0.32 15.73 -1.58
C GLU A 104 0.55 14.35 -0.94
N PHE A 105 -0.18 13.33 -1.40
CA PHE A 105 -0.03 11.97 -0.90
C PHE A 105 -0.10 10.98 -2.07
N THR A 106 0.50 9.81 -1.88
CA THR A 106 0.60 8.79 -2.94
C THR A 106 0.31 7.39 -2.39
N VAL A 107 -0.07 6.48 -3.31
CA VAL A 107 -0.18 5.05 -3.06
C VAL A 107 1.04 4.39 -3.72
N ASN A 108 1.84 3.67 -2.95
CA ASN A 108 3.07 3.05 -3.43
C ASN A 108 3.00 1.54 -3.27
N ILE A 109 3.24 0.79 -4.37
CA ILE A 109 3.30 -0.66 -4.37
C ILE A 109 4.56 -1.08 -5.13
N ALA A 110 5.38 -1.92 -4.53
CA ALA A 110 6.59 -2.41 -5.17
C ALA A 110 6.72 -3.92 -5.00
N LEU A 111 7.30 -4.57 -6.02
CA LEU A 111 7.70 -5.97 -5.94
C LEU A 111 9.20 -6.01 -5.79
N ILE A 112 9.67 -6.68 -4.74
CA ILE A 112 11.09 -6.77 -4.41
C ILE A 112 11.55 -8.21 -4.67
N GLU A 113 12.65 -8.35 -5.39
CA GLU A 113 13.28 -9.65 -5.66
C GLU A 113 14.77 -9.57 -5.34
N ASN A 114 15.22 -10.45 -4.44
CA ASN A 114 16.62 -10.50 -4.01
C ASN A 114 17.16 -9.13 -3.54
N GLY A 115 16.34 -8.39 -2.79
CA GLY A 115 16.72 -7.09 -2.25
C GLY A 115 16.66 -5.93 -3.24
N ARG A 116 16.11 -6.15 -4.45
CA ARG A 116 15.99 -5.11 -5.47
C ARG A 116 14.55 -4.93 -5.93
N PRO A 117 14.09 -3.70 -6.12
CA PRO A 117 12.79 -3.48 -6.72
C PRO A 117 12.82 -3.87 -8.21
N VAL A 118 11.90 -4.73 -8.61
CA VAL A 118 11.78 -5.20 -10.01
C VAL A 118 10.51 -4.68 -10.67
N LEU A 119 9.60 -4.13 -9.88
CA LEU A 119 8.37 -3.48 -10.35
C LEU A 119 7.94 -2.47 -9.30
N GLY A 120 7.46 -1.32 -9.73
CA GLY A 120 6.98 -0.31 -8.81
C GLY A 120 5.90 0.55 -9.42
N VAL A 121 4.92 0.93 -8.59
CA VAL A 121 3.85 1.85 -8.94
C VAL A 121 3.75 2.92 -7.88
N VAL A 122 3.76 4.17 -8.32
CA VAL A 122 3.48 5.33 -7.47
C VAL A 122 2.26 6.01 -8.09
N HIS A 123 1.16 6.05 -7.36
CA HIS A 123 -0.09 6.63 -7.85
C HIS A 123 -0.45 7.85 -7.02
N LEU A 124 -0.66 8.96 -7.69
CA LEU A 124 -1.15 10.19 -7.09
C LEU A 124 -2.67 10.27 -7.34
N PRO A 125 -3.49 10.03 -6.31
CA PRO A 125 -4.95 10.09 -6.49
C PRO A 125 -5.53 11.50 -6.75
#